data_734600899b9439c17eb55d91cbc51d52
#
_entry.id   734600899b9439c17eb55d91cbc51d52
#
_cell.length_a   1.000
_cell.length_b   1.000
_cell.length_c   1.000
_cell.angle_alpha   90.00
_cell.angle_beta   90.00
_cell.angle_gamma   90.00
#
_symmetry.space_group_name_H-M   'P 1'
#
loop_
_entity.id
_entity.type
_entity.pdbx_description
1 polymer ?
#
loop_
_entity_poly.entity_id
_entity_poly.type
_entity_poly.pdbx_seq_one_letter_code
_entity_poly.pdbx_strand_id
1 'polypeptide(L)'
;FVEGMDVTGGRYSQINNNLSAKAVKSAEIMENYQSVKALKGKLSSDEIALNLKLDPQARDQWIVNGTLGAGWSDGTQETTGTAQTKRDQGTLLWENAANALQLGKGKQSIYGYKSNNNGTDLSREQHILTNNTSQQIPLHGFLVQPGISAPLDKQRLLFNETHTLNANRMYKWNDERSLRLQAGYTHNRITQQRGNSQVYYQPDDTIRMDEAYHYCLQNDAAHMEMHYEDNKTIHYLSNRFLAESETNRGTSH
;
A
#
# COMPACT_ATOMS: atom_id res chain seq x y z
N PHE A 1 4.70 11.80 12.17
CA PHE A 1 4.78 13.20 11.74
C PHE A 1 6.15 13.50 11.18
N VAL A 2 6.23 14.47 10.28
CA VAL A 2 7.50 15.07 9.85
C VAL A 2 7.35 16.58 10.00
N GLU A 3 8.28 17.23 10.72
CA GLU A 3 8.21 18.65 11.07
C GLU A 3 6.84 19.07 11.67
N GLY A 4 6.21 18.16 12.44
CA GLY A 4 4.91 18.37 13.06
C GLY A 4 3.72 18.32 12.11
N MET A 5 3.85 17.73 10.92
CA MET A 5 2.79 17.59 9.92
C MET A 5 2.60 16.13 9.55
N ASP A 6 1.35 15.69 9.35
CA ASP A 6 0.99 14.36 8.85
C ASP A 6 0.47 14.46 7.41
N VAL A 7 1.39 14.50 6.45
CA VAL A 7 1.05 14.57 5.03
C VAL A 7 0.48 13.26 4.48
N THR A 8 0.79 12.14 5.13
CA THR A 8 0.42 10.80 4.64
C THR A 8 -0.94 10.32 5.14
N GLY A 9 -1.51 10.96 6.17
CA GLY A 9 -2.77 10.51 6.75
C GLY A 9 -2.71 9.09 7.31
N GLY A 10 -1.57 8.71 7.91
CA GLY A 10 -1.36 7.39 8.47
C GLY A 10 -0.70 6.37 7.52
N ARG A 11 -0.44 6.72 6.27
CA ARG A 11 0.29 5.85 5.32
C ARG A 11 1.81 6.04 5.44
N TYR A 12 2.37 5.73 6.60
CA TYR A 12 3.76 6.04 6.96
C TYR A 12 4.81 5.35 6.10
N SER A 13 4.49 4.22 5.47
CA SER A 13 5.38 3.51 4.56
C SER A 13 5.85 4.39 3.39
N GLN A 14 5.03 5.34 2.95
CA GLN A 14 5.38 6.29 1.89
C GLN A 14 6.53 7.23 2.28
N ILE A 15 6.70 7.51 3.57
CA ILE A 15 7.84 8.28 4.08
C ILE A 15 9.00 7.37 4.44
N ASN A 16 8.75 6.32 5.23
CA ASN A 16 9.79 5.46 5.76
C ASN A 16 10.64 4.78 4.68
N ASN A 17 10.02 4.42 3.56
CA ASN A 17 10.72 3.77 2.46
C ASN A 17 11.47 4.74 1.54
N ASN A 18 11.19 6.05 1.63
CA ASN A 18 11.68 7.03 0.66
C ASN A 18 12.49 8.17 1.29
N LEU A 19 12.44 8.34 2.61
CA LEU A 19 13.21 9.36 3.32
C LEU A 19 14.56 8.79 3.76
N SER A 20 15.64 9.40 3.28
CA SER A 20 16.98 9.01 3.71
C SER A 20 17.20 9.35 5.20
N ALA A 21 17.81 8.43 5.95
CA ALA A 21 18.21 8.66 7.34
C ALA A 21 19.11 9.89 7.51
N LYS A 22 19.91 10.24 6.50
CA LYS A 22 20.77 11.44 6.51
C LYS A 22 19.98 12.74 6.49
N ALA A 23 18.72 12.72 6.00
CA ALA A 23 17.86 13.89 6.02
C ALA A 23 17.19 14.11 7.38
N VAL A 24 17.28 13.15 8.30
CA VAL A 24 16.67 13.21 9.64
C VAL A 24 17.71 13.65 10.65
N LYS A 25 17.47 14.75 11.34
CA LYS A 25 18.32 15.27 12.43
C LYS A 25 18.02 14.58 13.75
N SER A 26 16.74 14.40 14.08
CA SER A 26 16.30 13.76 15.33
C SER A 26 14.88 13.20 15.17
N ALA A 27 14.56 12.23 16.02
CA ALA A 27 13.22 11.70 16.19
C ALA A 27 12.74 12.07 17.60
N GLU A 28 11.56 12.68 17.67
CA GLU A 28 10.92 13.07 18.93
C GLU A 28 9.76 12.12 19.21
N ILE A 29 9.77 11.51 20.39
CA ILE A 29 8.64 10.72 20.87
C ILE A 29 7.78 11.64 21.73
N MET A 30 6.51 11.75 21.35
CA MET A 30 5.50 12.52 22.08
C MET A 30 4.57 11.54 22.80
N GLU A 31 4.75 11.39 24.08
CA GLU A 31 3.88 10.61 24.96
C GLU A 31 2.62 11.41 25.28
N ASN A 32 1.52 10.70 25.53
CA ASN A 32 0.20 11.30 25.81
C ASN A 32 -0.21 12.32 24.73
N TYR A 33 0.05 11.96 23.47
CA TYR A 33 -0.20 12.87 22.35
C TYR A 33 -1.70 13.13 22.20
N GLN A 34 -2.06 14.42 22.26
CA GLN A 34 -3.42 14.88 22.00
C GLN A 34 -3.43 15.73 20.72
N SER A 35 -4.05 15.20 19.67
CA SER A 35 -4.14 15.86 18.38
C SER A 35 -5.00 17.12 18.41
N VAL A 36 -6.06 17.14 19.23
CA VAL A 36 -6.99 18.27 19.36
C VAL A 36 -6.53 19.22 20.46
N LYS A 37 -6.08 20.42 20.08
CA LYS A 37 -5.56 21.41 21.04
C LYS A 37 -6.56 21.82 22.12
N ALA A 38 -7.84 21.90 21.79
CA ALA A 38 -8.91 22.27 22.73
C ALA A 38 -9.09 21.25 23.85
N LEU A 39 -8.64 20.00 23.65
CA LEU A 39 -8.71 18.90 24.64
C LEU A 39 -7.39 18.74 25.42
N LYS A 40 -6.31 19.38 24.99
CA LYS A 40 -5.00 19.27 25.61
C LYS A 40 -5.03 19.73 27.06
N GLY A 41 -4.62 18.85 27.98
CA GLY A 41 -4.66 19.11 29.42
C GLY A 41 -6.06 18.94 30.07
N LYS A 42 -7.11 18.65 29.27
CA LYS A 42 -8.47 18.38 29.77
C LYS A 42 -8.83 16.91 29.66
N LEU A 43 -8.31 16.25 28.66
CA LEU A 43 -8.49 14.81 28.41
C LEU A 43 -7.13 14.15 28.37
N SER A 44 -6.96 13.06 29.11
CA SER A 44 -5.74 12.27 28.99
C SER A 44 -5.80 11.45 27.69
N SER A 45 -4.65 11.25 27.07
CA SER A 45 -4.47 10.41 25.90
C SER A 45 -3.34 9.44 26.17
N ASP A 46 -3.52 8.18 25.85
CA ASP A 46 -2.47 7.16 25.93
C ASP A 46 -1.75 7.01 24.57
N GLU A 47 -2.04 7.89 23.62
CA GLU A 47 -1.44 7.85 22.29
C GLU A 47 0.03 8.28 22.33
N ILE A 48 0.85 7.54 21.60
CA ILE A 48 2.26 7.87 21.37
C ILE A 48 2.41 8.30 19.92
N ALA A 49 3.01 9.46 19.70
CA ALA A 49 3.29 9.94 18.35
C ALA A 49 4.79 10.13 18.13
N LEU A 50 5.27 9.77 16.95
CA LEU A 50 6.64 9.99 16.51
C LEU A 50 6.69 11.18 15.56
N ASN A 51 7.59 12.13 15.84
CA ASN A 51 7.84 13.28 15.00
C ASN A 51 9.30 13.33 14.56
N LEU A 52 9.52 13.27 13.25
CA LEU A 52 10.84 13.38 12.65
C LEU A 52 11.17 14.85 12.41
N LYS A 53 12.29 15.31 12.94
CA LYS A 53 12.87 16.62 12.62
C LYS A 53 13.90 16.47 11.53
N LEU A 54 13.79 17.26 10.50
CA LEU A 54 14.72 17.22 9.38
C LEU A 54 15.97 18.07 9.64
N ASP A 55 17.05 17.68 9.01
CA ASP A 55 18.23 18.54 8.91
C ASP A 55 17.83 19.85 8.21
N PRO A 56 18.30 21.03 8.68
CA PRO A 56 17.99 22.30 8.04
C PRO A 56 18.31 22.35 6.53
N GLN A 57 19.35 21.63 6.10
CA GLN A 57 19.74 21.57 4.70
C GLN A 57 18.81 20.67 3.85
N ALA A 58 18.13 19.71 4.47
CA ALA A 58 17.17 18.83 3.79
C ALA A 58 15.75 19.40 3.74
N ARG A 59 15.45 20.45 4.54
CA ARG A 59 14.12 21.06 4.53
C ARG A 59 13.85 21.77 3.23
N ASP A 60 12.59 21.67 2.77
CA ASP A 60 12.08 22.31 1.57
C ASP A 60 12.81 21.90 0.26
N GLN A 61 13.79 21.01 0.35
CA GLN A 61 14.47 20.44 -0.81
C GLN A 61 13.65 19.29 -1.41
N TRP A 62 13.77 19.13 -2.71
CA TRP A 62 13.25 17.95 -3.38
C TRP A 62 14.21 16.79 -3.20
N ILE A 63 13.70 15.70 -2.66
CA ILE A 63 14.37 14.40 -2.60
C ILE A 63 13.71 13.52 -3.65
N VAL A 64 14.48 13.12 -4.66
CA VAL A 64 13.98 12.29 -5.76
C VAL A 64 14.75 10.98 -5.76
N ASN A 65 14.02 9.88 -5.73
CA ASN A 65 14.57 8.52 -5.77
C ASN A 65 13.94 7.77 -6.94
N GLY A 66 14.75 6.99 -7.65
CA GLY A 66 14.28 6.13 -8.72
C GLY A 66 14.96 4.77 -8.69
N THR A 67 14.21 3.73 -9.02
CA THR A 67 14.70 2.36 -9.21
C THR A 67 14.13 1.83 -10.50
N LEU A 68 14.99 1.22 -11.31
CA LEU A 68 14.61 0.51 -12.51
C LEU A 68 15.21 -0.88 -12.43
N GLY A 69 14.37 -1.90 -12.44
CA GLY A 69 14.76 -3.30 -12.42
C GLY A 69 14.18 -4.03 -13.63
N ALA A 70 14.99 -4.86 -14.26
CA ALA A 70 14.57 -5.75 -15.33
C ALA A 70 15.19 -7.12 -15.12
N GLY A 71 14.44 -8.17 -15.42
CA GLY A 71 14.84 -9.55 -15.32
C GLY A 71 14.15 -10.40 -16.38
N TRP A 72 14.58 -11.63 -16.47
CA TRP A 72 13.98 -12.61 -17.37
C TRP A 72 13.64 -13.88 -16.60
N SER A 73 12.44 -14.42 -16.84
CA SER A 73 11.99 -15.70 -16.30
C SER A 73 11.89 -16.72 -17.44
N ASP A 74 12.60 -17.82 -17.33
CA ASP A 74 12.66 -18.88 -18.37
C ASP A 74 11.35 -19.64 -18.59
N GLY A 75 10.34 -19.40 -17.81
CA GLY A 75 8.97 -19.85 -18.05
C GLY A 75 8.71 -21.33 -17.94
N THR A 76 9.71 -22.20 -17.84
CA THR A 76 9.52 -23.63 -17.85
C THR A 76 9.98 -24.30 -16.57
N GLN A 77 9.04 -24.77 -15.76
CA GLN A 77 9.24 -25.96 -14.95
C GLN A 77 7.99 -26.83 -15.04
N GLU A 78 8.06 -27.89 -15.78
CA GLU A 78 7.20 -29.05 -15.59
C GLU A 78 7.56 -29.67 -14.25
N THR A 79 6.71 -29.51 -13.27
CA THR A 79 6.78 -30.30 -12.05
C THR A 79 5.71 -31.38 -12.16
N THR A 80 6.11 -32.61 -12.32
CA THR A 80 5.26 -33.79 -12.25
C THR A 80 4.77 -33.94 -10.82
N GLY A 81 3.68 -33.32 -10.49
CA GLY A 81 3.03 -33.36 -9.17
C GLY A 81 2.15 -32.14 -8.95
N THR A 82 0.92 -32.37 -8.77
CA THR A 82 -0.24 -31.65 -8.24
C THR A 82 -0.29 -30.11 -8.20
N ALA A 83 0.69 -29.35 -8.67
CA ALA A 83 0.59 -27.92 -8.88
C ALA A 83 1.47 -27.51 -10.06
N GLN A 84 0.87 -27.41 -11.24
CA GLN A 84 1.54 -26.86 -12.41
C GLN A 84 1.35 -25.35 -12.44
N THR A 85 2.43 -24.63 -12.24
CA THR A 85 2.50 -23.20 -12.58
C THR A 85 3.17 -23.10 -13.95
N LYS A 86 2.37 -23.12 -15.01
CA LYS A 86 2.85 -23.02 -16.36
C LYS A 86 2.91 -21.56 -16.79
N ARG A 87 4.09 -20.96 -16.80
CA ARG A 87 4.43 -19.88 -17.71
C ARG A 87 4.95 -20.51 -19.00
N ASP A 88 4.15 -20.56 -20.04
CA ASP A 88 4.48 -21.25 -21.27
C ASP A 88 5.59 -20.60 -22.10
N GLN A 89 6.03 -19.41 -21.78
CA GLN A 89 7.10 -18.68 -22.48
C GLN A 89 7.87 -17.82 -21.52
N GLY A 90 9.15 -17.59 -21.81
CA GLY A 90 9.98 -16.65 -21.08
C GLY A 90 9.30 -15.28 -20.98
N THR A 91 9.29 -14.68 -19.81
CA THR A 91 8.61 -13.42 -19.54
C THR A 91 9.60 -12.40 -19.04
N LEU A 92 9.55 -11.19 -19.59
CA LEU A 92 10.27 -10.05 -19.05
C LEU A 92 9.66 -9.69 -17.69
N LEU A 93 10.50 -9.67 -16.67
CA LEU A 93 10.15 -9.19 -15.34
C LEU A 93 10.63 -7.74 -15.21
N TRP A 94 9.85 -6.93 -14.50
CA TRP A 94 10.24 -5.56 -14.17
C TRP A 94 9.86 -5.19 -12.75
N GLU A 95 10.61 -4.25 -12.21
CA GLU A 95 10.32 -3.57 -10.95
C GLU A 95 10.78 -2.12 -11.10
N ASN A 96 9.85 -1.18 -11.10
CA ASN A 96 10.12 0.24 -11.26
C ASN A 96 9.55 1.02 -10.09
N ALA A 97 10.31 2.00 -9.61
CA ALA A 97 9.84 2.95 -8.62
C ALA A 97 10.39 4.35 -8.95
N ALA A 98 9.54 5.35 -8.78
CA ALA A 98 9.91 6.76 -8.84
C ALA A 98 9.20 7.50 -7.72
N ASN A 99 9.95 8.19 -6.86
CA ASN A 99 9.40 8.91 -5.73
C ASN A 99 10.01 10.31 -5.67
N ALA A 100 9.19 11.31 -5.35
CA ALA A 100 9.60 12.68 -5.14
C ALA A 100 8.97 13.21 -3.86
N LEU A 101 9.81 13.67 -2.93
CA LEU A 101 9.41 14.20 -1.64
C LEU A 101 9.91 15.64 -1.50
N GLN A 102 9.06 16.52 -1.00
CA GLN A 102 9.42 17.85 -0.53
C GLN A 102 8.80 18.03 0.85
N LEU A 103 9.62 18.14 1.88
CA LEU A 103 9.19 18.16 3.27
C LEU A 103 9.67 19.45 3.95
N GLY A 104 8.73 20.28 4.33
CA GLY A 104 8.98 21.56 5.01
C GLY A 104 7.99 21.80 6.14
N LYS A 105 8.13 22.92 6.83
CA LYS A 105 7.26 23.30 7.98
C LYS A 105 5.87 23.78 7.57
N GLY A 106 5.74 24.40 6.41
CA GLY A 106 4.47 24.99 5.96
C GLY A 106 3.84 24.27 4.77
N LYS A 107 4.63 23.46 4.07
CA LYS A 107 4.21 22.73 2.89
C LYS A 107 4.97 21.42 2.78
N GLN A 108 4.23 20.36 2.50
CA GLN A 108 4.80 19.05 2.22
C GLN A 108 4.15 18.44 1.00
N SER A 109 4.93 17.74 0.21
CA SER A 109 4.47 17.03 -1.00
C SER A 109 5.17 15.70 -1.10
N ILE A 110 4.42 14.65 -1.43
CA ILE A 110 4.91 13.30 -1.67
C ILE A 110 4.23 12.77 -2.92
N TYR A 111 5.02 12.41 -3.90
CA TYR A 111 4.55 11.76 -5.12
C TYR A 111 5.29 10.45 -5.29
N GLY A 112 4.57 9.41 -5.67
CA GLY A 112 5.15 8.10 -5.87
C GLY A 112 4.47 7.35 -7.01
N TYR A 113 5.27 6.66 -7.79
CA TYR A 113 4.83 5.68 -8.76
C TYR A 113 5.65 4.41 -8.56
N LYS A 114 4.98 3.27 -8.53
CA LYS A 114 5.62 1.96 -8.50
C LYS A 114 4.91 1.01 -9.45
N SER A 115 5.67 0.15 -10.08
CA SER A 115 5.11 -0.94 -10.88
C SER A 115 6.00 -2.17 -10.82
N ASN A 116 5.39 -3.34 -10.87
CA ASN A 116 6.10 -4.60 -10.97
C ASN A 116 5.24 -5.72 -11.57
N ASN A 117 5.93 -6.78 -11.99
CA ASN A 117 5.33 -8.07 -12.32
C ASN A 117 6.13 -9.25 -11.78
N ASN A 118 6.95 -9.03 -10.74
CA ASN A 118 7.91 -10.00 -10.19
C ASN A 118 7.39 -10.77 -8.97
N GLY A 119 6.08 -10.70 -8.68
CA GLY A 119 5.46 -11.37 -7.53
C GLY A 119 5.55 -10.60 -6.21
N THR A 120 6.08 -9.37 -6.20
CA THR A 120 6.09 -8.53 -5.00
C THR A 120 4.75 -7.82 -4.84
N ASP A 121 4.17 -7.92 -3.66
CA ASP A 121 2.91 -7.27 -3.32
C ASP A 121 3.11 -5.80 -2.95
N LEU A 122 2.66 -4.89 -3.82
CA LEU A 122 2.72 -3.43 -3.61
C LEU A 122 1.51 -2.88 -2.83
N SER A 123 0.50 -3.68 -2.54
CA SER A 123 -0.73 -3.23 -1.87
C SER A 123 -0.46 -2.66 -0.47
N ARG A 124 0.55 -3.18 0.22
CA ARG A 124 0.92 -2.76 1.58
C ARG A 124 1.29 -1.29 1.72
N GLU A 125 1.73 -0.64 0.65
CA GLU A 125 2.13 0.77 0.71
C GLU A 125 0.96 1.73 0.81
N GLN A 126 -0.22 1.27 0.48
CA GLN A 126 -1.45 2.05 0.58
C GLN A 126 -2.24 1.79 1.87
N HIS A 127 -1.80 0.83 2.70
CA HIS A 127 -2.45 0.55 3.97
C HIS A 127 -2.23 1.68 4.99
N ILE A 128 -3.31 2.05 5.66
CA ILE A 128 -3.29 2.96 6.80
C ILE A 128 -2.84 2.16 8.03
N LEU A 129 -1.74 2.56 8.65
CA LEU A 129 -1.15 1.90 9.81
C LEU A 129 -1.58 2.52 11.15
N THR A 130 -2.58 3.40 11.16
CA THR A 130 -3.08 4.01 12.39
C THR A 130 -4.27 3.24 12.94
N ASN A 131 -4.33 3.09 14.27
CA ASN A 131 -5.45 2.49 15.00
C ASN A 131 -6.74 3.35 15.00
N ASN A 132 -6.74 4.51 14.34
CA ASN A 132 -7.94 5.30 14.13
C ASN A 132 -8.81 4.63 13.07
N THR A 133 -9.43 3.55 13.48
CA THR A 133 -10.50 2.86 12.77
C THR A 133 -11.76 3.71 12.75
N SER A 134 -11.81 4.73 11.92
CA SER A 134 -13.05 4.91 11.18
C SER A 134 -13.16 3.64 10.34
N GLN A 135 -14.12 2.79 10.69
CA GLN A 135 -14.38 1.51 10.03
C GLN A 135 -14.63 1.77 8.55
N GLN A 136 -13.56 1.77 7.77
CA GLN A 136 -13.69 1.55 6.34
C GLN A 136 -13.99 0.06 6.21
N ILE A 137 -15.22 -0.26 5.89
CA ILE A 137 -15.60 -1.61 5.49
C ILE A 137 -14.78 -1.88 4.23
N PRO A 138 -13.80 -2.80 4.27
CA PRO A 138 -13.05 -3.09 3.07
C PRO A 138 -14.01 -3.67 2.05
N LEU A 139 -14.23 -2.97 0.95
CA LEU A 139 -15.03 -3.44 -0.19
C LEU A 139 -14.51 -4.79 -0.75
N HIS A 140 -13.26 -5.13 -0.44
CA HIS A 140 -12.62 -6.41 -0.79
C HIS A 140 -13.27 -7.66 -0.18
N GLY A 141 -14.15 -7.51 0.81
CA GLY A 141 -14.79 -8.64 1.50
C GLY A 141 -15.85 -9.40 0.68
N PHE A 142 -16.29 -8.85 -0.44
CA PHE A 142 -17.35 -9.45 -1.25
C PHE A 142 -16.88 -10.44 -2.34
N LEU A 143 -15.59 -10.44 -2.66
CA LEU A 143 -15.04 -11.38 -3.62
C LEU A 143 -14.22 -12.45 -2.87
N VAL A 144 -14.76 -13.66 -2.83
CA VAL A 144 -14.03 -14.82 -2.32
C VAL A 144 -12.93 -15.15 -3.33
N GLN A 145 -11.70 -14.78 -3.01
CA GLN A 145 -10.53 -15.27 -3.74
C GLN A 145 -10.29 -16.71 -3.30
N PRO A 146 -10.27 -17.69 -4.20
CA PRO A 146 -9.82 -19.02 -3.87
C PRO A 146 -8.33 -18.92 -3.48
N GLY A 147 -8.05 -18.94 -2.18
CA GLY A 147 -6.69 -18.88 -1.66
C GLY A 147 -5.91 -20.09 -2.09
N ILE A 148 -4.79 -19.91 -2.77
CA ILE A 148 -3.80 -20.98 -2.95
C ILE A 148 -3.00 -21.03 -1.65
N SER A 149 -3.20 -22.11 -0.88
CA SER A 149 -2.34 -22.46 0.23
C SER A 149 -1.29 -23.44 -0.28
N ALA A 150 -0.07 -22.97 -0.45
CA ALA A 150 1.07 -23.83 -0.75
C ALA A 150 2.21 -23.42 0.18
N PRO A 151 3.09 -24.38 0.58
CA PRO A 151 4.24 -24.11 1.44
C PRO A 151 5.39 -23.45 0.66
N LEU A 152 5.06 -22.41 -0.13
CA LEU A 152 5.98 -21.66 -0.97
C LEU A 152 5.88 -20.17 -0.62
N ASP A 153 6.96 -19.44 -0.87
CA ASP A 153 6.97 -17.99 -0.74
C ASP A 153 5.90 -17.36 -1.63
N LYS A 154 5.20 -16.35 -1.10
CA LYS A 154 4.15 -15.65 -1.84
C LYS A 154 4.61 -15.11 -3.19
N GLN A 155 5.86 -14.69 -3.30
CA GLN A 155 6.46 -14.21 -4.56
C GLN A 155 6.48 -15.27 -5.67
N ARG A 156 6.54 -16.57 -5.30
CA ARG A 156 6.50 -17.68 -6.26
C ARG A 156 5.08 -18.05 -6.69
N LEU A 157 4.08 -17.62 -5.93
CA LEU A 157 2.67 -17.93 -6.18
C LEU A 157 1.91 -16.77 -6.78
N LEU A 158 2.44 -15.56 -6.67
CA LEU A 158 1.80 -14.33 -7.11
C LEU A 158 2.29 -13.97 -8.52
N PHE A 159 1.46 -14.23 -9.54
CA PHE A 159 1.68 -13.72 -10.88
C PHE A 159 0.86 -12.44 -11.02
N ASN A 160 1.51 -11.32 -10.70
CA ASN A 160 0.87 -10.01 -10.72
C ASN A 160 1.41 -9.13 -11.85
N GLU A 161 0.63 -8.15 -12.21
CA GLU A 161 1.02 -6.95 -12.93
C GLU A 161 0.40 -5.80 -12.15
N THR A 162 1.22 -5.03 -11.46
CA THR A 162 0.76 -4.03 -10.51
C THR A 162 1.35 -2.68 -10.85
N HIS A 163 0.50 -1.65 -10.86
CA HIS A 163 0.87 -0.25 -10.97
C HIS A 163 0.23 0.52 -9.82
N THR A 164 0.99 1.30 -9.09
CA THR A 164 0.49 2.17 -8.04
C THR A 164 0.96 3.59 -8.25
N LEU A 165 0.06 4.54 -8.08
CA LEU A 165 0.33 5.97 -8.12
C LEU A 165 -0.19 6.60 -6.84
N ASN A 166 0.58 7.47 -6.22
CA ASN A 166 0.15 8.26 -5.08
C ASN A 166 0.62 9.71 -5.18
N ALA A 167 -0.23 10.61 -4.72
CA ALA A 167 0.03 12.03 -4.63
C ALA A 167 -0.54 12.57 -3.32
N ASN A 168 0.32 13.09 -2.47
CA ASN A 168 -0.08 13.68 -1.21
C ASN A 168 0.50 15.09 -1.12
N ARG A 169 -0.33 16.03 -0.70
CA ARG A 169 0.08 17.41 -0.50
C ARG A 169 -0.58 17.99 0.73
N MET A 170 0.22 18.63 1.56
CA MET A 170 -0.25 19.30 2.76
C MET A 170 0.24 20.73 2.81
N TYR A 171 -0.68 21.60 3.15
CA TYR A 171 -0.43 23.03 3.42
C TYR A 171 -0.76 23.30 4.87
N LYS A 172 0.13 23.99 5.55
CA LYS A 172 -0.04 24.50 6.91
C LYS A 172 0.17 26.00 6.87
N TRP A 173 -0.90 26.77 6.94
CA TRP A 173 -0.83 28.24 6.90
C TRP A 173 -0.29 28.82 8.20
N ASN A 174 -0.63 28.17 9.31
CA ASN A 174 -0.14 28.48 10.66
C ASN A 174 -0.25 27.23 11.54
N ASP A 175 0.05 27.34 12.82
CA ASP A 175 -0.01 26.19 13.74
C ASP A 175 -1.44 25.70 14.03
N GLU A 176 -2.45 26.38 13.53
CA GLU A 176 -3.85 26.06 13.78
C GLU A 176 -4.55 25.51 12.54
N ARG A 177 -4.16 25.94 11.34
CA ARG A 177 -4.89 25.62 10.10
C ARG A 177 -4.06 24.86 9.12
N SER A 178 -4.62 23.77 8.66
CA SER A 178 -4.00 22.92 7.63
C SER A 178 -5.01 22.38 6.62
N LEU A 179 -4.51 22.06 5.44
CA LEU A 179 -5.22 21.36 4.39
C LEU A 179 -4.35 20.24 3.88
N ARG A 180 -4.86 19.01 3.92
CA ARG A 180 -4.24 17.84 3.33
C ARG A 180 -5.05 17.37 2.14
N LEU A 181 -4.38 17.13 1.04
CA LEU A 181 -4.92 16.56 -0.18
C LEU A 181 -4.18 15.26 -0.47
N GLN A 182 -4.90 14.20 -0.71
CA GLN A 182 -4.36 12.89 -1.03
C GLN A 182 -5.10 12.31 -2.22
N ALA A 183 -4.38 11.67 -3.12
CA ALA A 183 -4.93 10.91 -4.21
C ALA A 183 -4.08 9.66 -4.43
N GLY A 184 -4.72 8.57 -4.79
CA GLY A 184 -4.04 7.33 -5.12
C GLY A 184 -4.82 6.54 -6.15
N TYR A 185 -4.09 5.79 -6.94
CA TYR A 185 -4.61 4.85 -7.93
C TYR A 185 -3.79 3.57 -7.89
N THR A 186 -4.47 2.45 -7.95
CA THR A 186 -3.85 1.13 -8.09
C THR A 186 -4.54 0.37 -9.18
N HIS A 187 -3.74 -0.13 -10.12
CA HIS A 187 -4.12 -1.18 -11.05
C HIS A 187 -3.40 -2.45 -10.65
N ASN A 188 -4.13 -3.54 -10.46
CA ASN A 188 -3.56 -4.82 -10.09
C ASN A 188 -4.24 -5.94 -10.90
N ARG A 189 -3.44 -6.71 -11.62
CA ARG A 189 -3.88 -7.91 -12.32
C ARG A 189 -3.17 -9.10 -11.71
N ILE A 190 -3.91 -10.07 -11.23
CA ILE A 190 -3.40 -11.30 -10.63
C ILE A 190 -3.89 -12.48 -11.46
N THR A 191 -2.96 -13.35 -11.84
CA THR A 191 -3.27 -14.61 -12.50
C THR A 191 -2.82 -15.75 -11.59
N GLN A 192 -3.70 -16.72 -11.38
CA GLN A 192 -3.41 -17.90 -10.59
C GLN A 192 -3.88 -19.14 -11.31
N GLN A 193 -3.10 -20.21 -11.19
CA GLN A 193 -3.46 -21.55 -11.70
C GLN A 193 -3.31 -22.54 -10.55
N ARG A 194 -4.27 -23.44 -10.43
CA ARG A 194 -4.25 -24.53 -9.45
C ARG A 194 -4.64 -25.83 -10.12
N GLY A 195 -3.84 -26.86 -9.91
CA GLY A 195 -4.21 -28.23 -10.24
C GLY A 195 -4.46 -29.02 -8.96
N ASN A 196 -5.45 -29.92 -8.98
CA ASN A 196 -5.71 -30.90 -7.93
C ASN A 196 -5.90 -32.25 -8.60
N SER A 197 -5.15 -33.27 -8.16
CA SER A 197 -5.28 -34.65 -8.64
C SER A 197 -5.61 -35.53 -7.46
N GLN A 198 -6.72 -36.24 -7.53
CA GLN A 198 -7.16 -37.21 -6.53
C GLN A 198 -7.25 -38.61 -7.17
N VAL A 199 -6.71 -39.57 -6.50
CA VAL A 199 -6.75 -40.99 -6.94
C VAL A 199 -7.46 -41.81 -5.87
N TYR A 200 -8.56 -42.42 -6.26
CA TYR A 200 -9.33 -43.34 -5.41
C TYR A 200 -9.05 -44.77 -5.85
N TYR A 201 -8.42 -45.54 -4.96
CA TYR A 201 -8.16 -46.97 -5.19
C TYR A 201 -9.36 -47.78 -4.73
N GLN A 202 -9.98 -48.50 -5.65
CA GLN A 202 -11.00 -49.53 -5.36
C GLN A 202 -10.44 -50.92 -5.61
N PRO A 203 -11.01 -52.02 -5.05
CA PRO A 203 -10.46 -53.36 -5.22
C PRO A 203 -10.28 -53.83 -6.66
N ASP A 204 -11.18 -53.35 -7.55
CA ASP A 204 -11.20 -53.76 -8.96
C ASP A 204 -11.00 -52.62 -9.94
N ASP A 205 -10.82 -51.37 -9.45
CA ASP A 205 -10.69 -50.21 -10.31
C ASP A 205 -9.95 -49.03 -9.60
N THR A 206 -9.47 -48.08 -10.40
CA THR A 206 -8.83 -46.85 -9.88
C THR A 206 -9.47 -45.64 -10.55
N ILE A 207 -10.14 -44.80 -9.76
CA ILE A 207 -10.75 -43.58 -10.23
C ILE A 207 -9.75 -42.47 -10.02
N ARG A 208 -9.40 -41.76 -11.10
CA ARG A 208 -8.57 -40.57 -11.05
C ARG A 208 -9.42 -39.34 -11.40
N MET A 209 -9.38 -38.35 -10.53
CA MET A 209 -10.03 -37.06 -10.73
C MET A 209 -8.96 -35.99 -10.80
N ASP A 210 -8.83 -35.31 -11.95
CA ASP A 210 -7.92 -34.21 -12.15
C ASP A 210 -8.74 -32.93 -12.34
N GLU A 211 -8.49 -31.93 -11.51
CA GLU A 211 -9.13 -30.62 -11.56
C GLU A 211 -8.08 -29.56 -11.86
N ALA A 212 -8.34 -28.69 -12.80
CA ALA A 212 -7.48 -27.55 -13.12
C ALA A 212 -8.31 -26.26 -13.06
N TYR A 213 -7.84 -25.31 -12.25
CA TYR A 213 -8.47 -24.00 -12.13
C TYR A 213 -7.52 -22.94 -12.69
N HIS A 214 -8.06 -22.11 -13.55
CA HIS A 214 -7.39 -20.87 -14.00
C HIS A 214 -8.21 -19.68 -13.55
N TYR A 215 -7.58 -18.76 -12.84
CA TYR A 215 -8.20 -17.58 -12.28
C TYR A 215 -7.42 -16.33 -12.67
N CYS A 216 -8.12 -15.33 -13.18
CA CYS A 216 -7.57 -14.00 -13.44
C CYS A 216 -8.44 -12.95 -12.76
N LEU A 217 -7.85 -12.16 -11.87
CA LEU A 217 -8.48 -11.03 -11.22
C LEU A 217 -7.81 -9.74 -11.68
N GLN A 218 -8.59 -8.78 -12.08
CA GLN A 218 -8.18 -7.40 -12.31
C GLN A 218 -8.91 -6.50 -11.32
N ASN A 219 -8.15 -5.68 -10.61
CA ASN A 219 -8.64 -4.69 -9.67
C ASN A 219 -8.11 -3.31 -10.05
N ASP A 220 -9.01 -2.36 -10.20
CA ASP A 220 -8.73 -0.95 -10.40
C ASP A 220 -9.32 -0.18 -9.22
N ALA A 221 -8.49 0.45 -8.42
CA ALA A 221 -8.91 1.21 -7.24
C ALA A 221 -8.36 2.63 -7.29
N ALA A 222 -9.21 3.60 -7.06
CA ALA A 222 -8.85 5.01 -6.95
C ALA A 222 -9.42 5.60 -5.66
N HIS A 223 -8.67 6.47 -5.01
CA HIS A 223 -9.15 7.24 -3.88
C HIS A 223 -8.70 8.69 -3.95
N MET A 224 -9.51 9.58 -3.42
CA MET A 224 -9.19 10.99 -3.25
C MET A 224 -9.69 11.44 -1.89
N GLU A 225 -8.83 12.08 -1.12
CA GLU A 225 -9.17 12.62 0.19
C GLU A 225 -8.75 14.10 0.27
N MET A 226 -9.64 14.92 0.80
CA MET A 226 -9.38 16.29 1.20
C MET A 226 -9.72 16.42 2.68
N HIS A 227 -8.77 16.85 3.48
CA HIS A 227 -8.94 17.06 4.91
C HIS A 227 -8.51 18.48 5.29
N TYR A 228 -9.47 19.29 5.69
CA TYR A 228 -9.25 20.62 6.24
C TYR A 228 -9.40 20.58 7.76
N GLU A 229 -8.48 21.23 8.46
CA GLU A 229 -8.44 21.30 9.90
C GLU A 229 -8.21 22.73 10.38
N ASP A 230 -9.07 23.22 11.31
CA ASP A 230 -8.86 24.42 12.11
C ASP A 230 -8.81 24.00 13.59
N ASN A 231 -7.60 23.90 14.16
CA ASN A 231 -7.30 23.30 15.46
C ASN A 231 -6.80 24.37 16.43
N LYS A 232 -7.73 25.07 17.04
CA LYS A 232 -7.44 26.12 18.02
C LYS A 232 -7.63 25.64 19.45
N THR A 233 -7.10 26.39 20.41
CA THR A 233 -7.22 26.08 21.83
C THR A 233 -8.66 26.09 22.34
N ILE A 234 -9.52 26.92 21.72
CA ILE A 234 -10.91 27.13 22.15
C ILE A 234 -11.93 26.37 21.31
N HIS A 235 -11.58 26.00 20.08
CA HIS A 235 -12.44 25.20 19.20
C HIS A 235 -11.62 24.34 18.24
N TYR A 236 -12.25 23.27 17.79
CA TYR A 236 -11.73 22.36 16.79
C TYR A 236 -12.76 22.15 15.69
N LEU A 237 -12.36 22.35 14.44
CA LEU A 237 -13.15 22.05 13.25
C LEU A 237 -12.34 21.17 12.33
N SER A 238 -12.92 20.03 11.95
CA SER A 238 -12.32 19.11 11.00
C SER A 238 -13.36 18.77 9.93
N ASN A 239 -13.00 18.97 8.67
CA ASN A 239 -13.81 18.57 7.53
C ASN A 239 -13.01 17.59 6.67
N ARG A 240 -13.55 16.41 6.46
CA ARG A 240 -12.97 15.38 5.61
C ARG A 240 -13.94 15.04 4.49
N PHE A 241 -13.45 15.14 3.27
CA PHE A 241 -14.12 14.64 2.07
C PHE A 241 -13.32 13.45 1.57
N LEU A 242 -13.99 12.32 1.33
CA LEU A 242 -13.41 11.11 0.79
C LEU A 242 -14.23 10.64 -0.40
N ALA A 243 -13.57 10.36 -1.51
CA ALA A 243 -14.14 9.70 -2.68
C ALA A 243 -13.30 8.48 -3.00
N GLU A 244 -13.97 7.35 -3.14
CA GLU A 244 -13.34 6.06 -3.48
C GLU A 244 -14.09 5.40 -4.62
N SER A 245 -13.36 4.77 -5.50
CA SER A 245 -13.89 3.97 -6.59
C SER A 245 -13.08 2.69 -6.72
N GLU A 246 -13.76 1.57 -6.82
CA GLU A 246 -13.14 0.28 -7.01
C GLU A 246 -13.92 -0.50 -8.08
N THR A 247 -13.19 -1.08 -9.02
CA THR A 247 -13.71 -1.97 -10.05
C THR A 247 -12.95 -3.28 -10.02
N ASN A 248 -13.69 -4.37 -9.82
CA ASN A 248 -13.15 -5.72 -9.82
C ASN A 248 -13.72 -6.51 -10.99
N ARG A 249 -12.86 -7.18 -11.74
CA ARG A 249 -13.22 -8.09 -12.83
C ARG A 249 -12.51 -9.41 -12.60
N GLY A 250 -13.26 -10.49 -12.52
CA GLY A 250 -12.72 -11.84 -12.32
C GLY A 250 -13.22 -12.79 -13.41
N THR A 251 -12.35 -13.68 -13.88
CA THR A 251 -12.70 -14.81 -14.71
C THR A 251 -12.12 -16.08 -14.12
N SER A 252 -12.89 -17.15 -14.06
CA SER A 252 -12.45 -18.48 -13.63
C SER A 252 -12.91 -19.52 -14.63
N HIS A 253 -12.03 -20.46 -14.95
CA HIS A 253 -12.30 -21.62 -15.81
C HIS A 253 -11.83 -22.87 -15.10
#